data_77d53123625b47b1f197e2be10b71327
#
_entry.id   77d53123625b47b1f197e2be10b71327
#
_cell.length_a   1.000
_cell.length_b   1.000
_cell.length_c   1.000
_cell.angle_alpha   90.00
_cell.angle_beta   90.00
_cell.angle_gamma   90.00
#
_symmetry.space_group_name_H-M   'P 1'
#
loop_
_entity.id
_entity.type
_entity.pdbx_description
1 polymer ?
#
loop_
_entity_poly.entity_id
_entity_poly.type
_entity_poly.pdbx_seq_one_letter_code
_entity_poly.pdbx_strand_id
1 'polypeptide(L)'
;MKHVLNKWVLSLVLGFVLAGAIGVGLYVHAQSGVPEVALKLGEPWEDMRKRSSAKIDPTITDTSAFGIIEGDARMRFVDDQYGFVTPRAKFLTVSYDSQKVASVRMSPQVETLPLDEALKVVLDLQQQWERGGWTLGRNDGQSKIEDTPESREKIMSCMANPTFWRVPRLYQTQLDIACFDDGKHPGEKRYLITLELSRPYGGKEKNEEPSPDSAMQRK
;
A
#
# COMPACT_ATOMS: atom_id res chain seq x y z
N MET A 1 44.25 26.94 -15.67
CA MET A 1 43.78 25.61 -15.25
C MET A 1 42.45 25.59 -14.47
N LYS A 2 42.09 26.62 -13.71
CA LYS A 2 40.82 26.64 -12.91
C LYS A 2 39.52 26.70 -13.74
N HIS A 3 39.53 27.27 -14.93
CA HIS A 3 38.28 27.41 -15.74
C HIS A 3 37.85 26.15 -16.52
N VAL A 4 38.78 25.22 -16.79
CA VAL A 4 38.46 23.98 -17.52
C VAL A 4 37.79 22.97 -16.58
N LEU A 5 38.24 22.91 -15.32
CA LEU A 5 37.67 22.00 -14.32
C LEU A 5 36.18 22.30 -14.03
N ASN A 6 35.79 23.57 -14.06
CA ASN A 6 34.42 24.02 -13.80
C ASN A 6 33.45 23.62 -14.91
N LYS A 7 33.89 23.55 -16.16
CA LYS A 7 33.03 23.13 -17.30
C LYS A 7 32.71 21.62 -17.27
N TRP A 8 33.70 20.80 -16.89
CA TRP A 8 33.51 19.35 -16.77
C TRP A 8 32.57 18.99 -15.61
N VAL A 9 32.69 19.66 -14.45
CA VAL A 9 31.82 19.47 -13.31
C VAL A 9 30.39 19.90 -13.64
N LEU A 10 30.22 21.03 -14.33
CA LEU A 10 28.91 21.53 -14.75
C LEU A 10 28.23 20.57 -15.74
N SER A 11 28.97 19.99 -16.68
CA SER A 11 28.44 19.01 -17.63
C SER A 11 28.06 17.70 -16.98
N LEU A 12 28.79 17.23 -15.96
CA LEU A 12 28.44 16.04 -15.21
C LEU A 12 27.17 16.25 -14.37
N VAL A 13 27.03 17.39 -13.68
CA VAL A 13 25.83 17.71 -12.90
C VAL A 13 24.62 17.84 -13.81
N LEU A 14 24.76 18.50 -14.97
CA LEU A 14 23.67 18.62 -15.94
C LEU A 14 23.25 17.26 -16.50
N GLY A 15 24.20 16.36 -16.75
CA GLY A 15 23.95 14.99 -17.19
C GLY A 15 23.16 14.17 -16.17
N PHE A 16 23.48 14.27 -14.87
CA PHE A 16 22.75 13.61 -13.80
C PHE A 16 21.33 14.16 -13.62
N VAL A 17 21.14 15.47 -13.74
CA VAL A 17 19.80 16.09 -13.65
C VAL A 17 18.94 15.68 -14.84
N LEU A 18 19.48 15.64 -16.05
CA LEU A 18 18.75 15.18 -17.24
C LEU A 18 18.38 13.68 -17.14
N ALA A 19 19.30 12.83 -16.71
CA ALA A 19 19.04 11.40 -16.55
C ALA A 19 17.96 11.14 -15.47
N GLY A 20 17.99 11.91 -14.37
CA GLY A 20 16.95 11.86 -13.35
C GLY A 20 15.58 12.31 -13.87
N ALA A 21 15.54 13.40 -14.64
CA ALA A 21 14.29 13.90 -15.22
C ALA A 21 13.68 12.94 -16.26
N ILE A 22 14.52 12.28 -17.07
CA ILE A 22 14.07 11.27 -18.03
C ILE A 22 13.57 10.03 -17.29
N GLY A 23 14.26 9.58 -16.24
CA GLY A 23 13.82 8.44 -15.41
C GLY A 23 12.47 8.68 -14.76
N VAL A 24 12.25 9.84 -14.17
CA VAL A 24 10.96 10.24 -13.59
C VAL A 24 9.89 10.35 -14.67
N GLY A 25 10.20 10.95 -15.83
CA GLY A 25 9.26 11.07 -16.93
C GLY A 25 8.82 9.71 -17.50
N LEU A 26 9.74 8.76 -17.65
CA LEU A 26 9.43 7.39 -18.06
C LEU A 26 8.63 6.64 -17.02
N TYR A 27 8.94 6.80 -15.73
CA TYR A 27 8.18 6.20 -14.65
C TYR A 27 6.74 6.74 -14.60
N VAL A 28 6.57 8.05 -14.68
CA VAL A 28 5.23 8.70 -14.73
C VAL A 28 4.46 8.27 -15.98
N HIS A 29 5.11 8.16 -17.14
CA HIS A 29 4.46 7.73 -18.38
C HIS A 29 4.06 6.25 -18.35
N ALA A 30 4.87 5.37 -17.75
CA ALA A 30 4.54 3.97 -17.56
C ALA A 30 3.35 3.76 -16.59
N GLN A 31 3.09 4.72 -15.71
CA GLN A 31 1.93 4.72 -14.80
C GLN A 31 0.68 5.38 -15.42
N SER A 32 0.83 6.14 -16.51
CA SER A 32 -0.29 6.73 -17.23
C SER A 32 -1.04 5.64 -18.01
N GLY A 33 -2.30 5.40 -17.65
CA GLY A 33 -3.14 4.38 -18.27
C GLY A 33 -3.36 3.10 -17.45
N VAL A 34 -2.67 2.94 -16.31
CA VAL A 34 -3.00 1.86 -15.37
C VAL A 34 -4.31 2.20 -14.66
N PRO A 35 -5.34 1.33 -14.72
CA PRO A 35 -6.55 1.54 -13.94
C PRO A 35 -6.25 1.75 -12.45
N GLU A 36 -6.97 2.66 -11.81
CA GLU A 36 -6.71 3.07 -10.44
C GLU A 36 -7.97 2.96 -9.59
N VAL A 37 -7.85 2.34 -8.44
CA VAL A 37 -8.81 2.41 -7.33
C VAL A 37 -8.34 3.50 -6.38
N ALA A 38 -9.01 4.65 -6.40
CA ALA A 38 -8.71 5.78 -5.54
C ALA A 38 -9.71 5.80 -4.37
N LEU A 39 -9.25 5.55 -3.15
CA LEU A 39 -10.14 5.35 -2.00
C LEU A 39 -9.70 6.09 -0.75
N LYS A 40 -10.69 6.38 0.11
CA LYS A 40 -10.52 6.80 1.51
C LYS A 40 -11.23 5.79 2.41
N LEU A 41 -10.66 5.46 3.55
CA LEU A 41 -11.36 4.61 4.52
C LEU A 41 -12.52 5.37 5.17
N GLY A 42 -13.68 4.71 5.22
CA GLY A 42 -14.91 5.26 5.79
C GLY A 42 -15.73 6.15 4.85
N GLU A 43 -15.28 6.38 3.63
CA GLU A 43 -16.10 7.10 2.64
C GLU A 43 -17.22 6.22 2.08
N PRO A 44 -18.30 6.82 1.56
CA PRO A 44 -19.28 6.09 0.77
C PRO A 44 -18.62 5.41 -0.42
N TRP A 45 -18.99 4.18 -0.65
CA TRP A 45 -18.47 3.37 -1.76
C TRP A 45 -18.66 4.05 -3.13
N GLU A 46 -19.79 4.71 -3.34
CA GLU A 46 -20.11 5.38 -4.59
C GLU A 46 -19.15 6.56 -4.88
N ASP A 47 -18.64 7.22 -3.85
CA ASP A 47 -17.66 8.30 -3.99
C ASP A 47 -16.30 7.74 -4.40
N MET A 48 -15.90 6.60 -3.82
CA MET A 48 -14.73 5.84 -4.26
C MET A 48 -14.87 5.42 -5.72
N ARG A 49 -16.01 4.82 -6.09
CA ARG A 49 -16.28 4.37 -7.46
C ARG A 49 -16.18 5.50 -8.49
N LYS A 50 -16.80 6.64 -8.22
CA LYS A 50 -16.76 7.81 -9.10
C LYS A 50 -15.36 8.41 -9.26
N ARG A 51 -14.52 8.32 -8.23
CA ARG A 51 -13.15 8.85 -8.26
C ARG A 51 -12.16 7.87 -8.90
N SER A 52 -12.49 6.59 -8.95
CA SER A 52 -11.64 5.55 -9.50
C SER A 52 -11.74 5.48 -11.01
N SER A 53 -10.63 5.18 -11.69
CA SER A 53 -10.63 4.87 -13.13
C SER A 53 -10.74 3.36 -13.40
N ALA A 54 -10.50 2.51 -12.39
CA ALA A 54 -10.74 1.09 -12.46
C ALA A 54 -12.25 0.81 -12.57
N LYS A 55 -12.59 -0.25 -13.29
CA LYS A 55 -13.98 -0.70 -13.37
C LYS A 55 -14.39 -1.38 -12.07
N ILE A 56 -15.34 -0.79 -11.39
CA ILE A 56 -15.87 -1.25 -10.12
C ILE A 56 -17.37 -1.46 -10.27
N ASP A 57 -17.87 -2.61 -9.84
CA ASP A 57 -19.30 -2.97 -9.96
C ASP A 57 -20.18 -1.91 -9.25
N PRO A 58 -21.26 -1.44 -9.85
CA PRO A 58 -22.17 -0.48 -9.24
C PRO A 58 -23.08 -1.08 -8.15
N THR A 59 -23.12 -2.39 -8.01
CA THR A 59 -24.08 -3.05 -7.12
C THR A 59 -23.43 -3.46 -5.80
N ILE A 60 -23.73 -2.76 -4.72
CA ILE A 60 -23.51 -3.26 -3.36
C ILE A 60 -24.87 -3.52 -2.75
N THR A 61 -25.17 -4.79 -2.54
CA THR A 61 -26.31 -5.23 -1.75
C THR A 61 -25.86 -5.42 -0.30
N ASP A 62 -26.42 -4.62 0.58
CA ASP A 62 -26.42 -4.80 2.03
C ASP A 62 -25.13 -4.65 2.87
N THR A 63 -25.26 -4.93 4.14
CA THR A 63 -24.49 -4.50 5.30
C THR A 63 -22.98 -4.82 5.27
N SER A 64 -22.58 -5.88 4.63
CA SER A 64 -21.16 -6.23 4.47
C SER A 64 -20.95 -6.87 3.11
N ALA A 65 -20.10 -6.28 2.29
CA ALA A 65 -19.85 -6.74 0.94
C ALA A 65 -18.34 -6.64 0.60
N PHE A 66 -17.95 -7.39 -0.42
CA PHE A 66 -16.61 -7.33 -1.00
C PHE A 66 -16.73 -6.92 -2.46
N GLY A 67 -16.01 -5.87 -2.84
CA GLY A 67 -15.83 -5.51 -4.24
C GLY A 67 -14.54 -6.10 -4.79
N ILE A 68 -14.66 -6.98 -5.78
CA ILE A 68 -13.50 -7.47 -6.54
C ILE A 68 -13.33 -6.53 -7.74
N ILE A 69 -12.11 -6.07 -7.94
CA ILE A 69 -11.78 -5.19 -9.06
C ILE A 69 -11.53 -6.04 -10.30
N GLU A 70 -12.26 -5.77 -11.38
CA GLU A 70 -12.04 -6.45 -12.66
C GLU A 70 -10.71 -6.00 -13.30
N GLY A 71 -9.83 -6.95 -13.56
CA GLY A 71 -8.54 -6.72 -14.20
C GLY A 71 -7.48 -6.18 -13.24
N ASP A 72 -6.35 -5.80 -13.80
CA ASP A 72 -5.23 -5.28 -13.02
C ASP A 72 -5.44 -3.79 -12.71
N ALA A 73 -5.30 -3.41 -11.46
CA ALA A 73 -5.40 -2.02 -11.03
C ALA A 73 -4.36 -1.69 -9.97
N ARG A 74 -3.96 -0.43 -9.86
CA ARG A 74 -3.22 0.07 -8.70
C ARG A 74 -4.17 0.65 -7.68
N MET A 75 -3.77 0.68 -6.42
CA MET A 75 -4.49 1.40 -5.38
C MET A 75 -3.82 2.74 -5.12
N ARG A 76 -4.61 3.79 -5.01
CA ARG A 76 -4.20 5.06 -4.42
C ARG A 76 -5.03 5.31 -3.15
N PHE A 77 -4.38 5.24 -2.01
CA PHE A 77 -4.96 5.69 -0.74
C PHE A 77 -4.95 7.22 -0.71
N VAL A 78 -6.13 7.82 -0.68
CA VAL A 78 -6.32 9.26 -0.80
C VAL A 78 -6.39 9.89 0.58
N ASP A 79 -5.30 10.50 0.97
CA ASP A 79 -5.17 11.29 2.20
C ASP A 79 -4.10 12.36 1.96
N ASP A 80 -4.30 13.57 2.46
CA ASP A 80 -3.40 14.71 2.16
C ASP A 80 -2.01 14.53 2.79
N GLN A 81 -1.91 13.81 3.91
CA GLN A 81 -0.67 13.56 4.62
C GLN A 81 -0.21 12.11 4.50
N TYR A 82 -1.13 11.17 4.69
CA TYR A 82 -0.84 9.75 4.85
C TYR A 82 -1.07 8.93 3.58
N GLY A 83 -1.38 9.61 2.48
CA GLY A 83 -1.65 8.96 1.19
C GLY A 83 -0.44 8.24 0.61
N PHE A 84 -0.69 7.16 -0.12
CA PHE A 84 0.31 6.42 -0.86
C PHE A 84 -0.27 5.71 -2.07
N VAL A 85 0.61 5.24 -2.97
CA VAL A 85 0.22 4.56 -4.21
C VAL A 85 0.95 3.23 -4.28
N THR A 86 0.22 2.18 -4.66
CA THR A 86 0.80 0.85 -4.86
C THR A 86 1.19 0.63 -6.31
N PRO A 87 2.07 -0.33 -6.61
CA PRO A 87 2.18 -0.91 -7.94
C PRO A 87 0.85 -1.52 -8.41
N ARG A 88 0.81 -1.90 -9.69
CA ARG A 88 -0.28 -2.68 -10.27
C ARG A 88 -0.44 -4.00 -9.53
N ALA A 89 -1.69 -4.36 -9.26
CA ALA A 89 -2.08 -5.59 -8.59
C ALA A 89 -3.09 -6.35 -9.45
N LYS A 90 -2.94 -7.65 -9.52
CA LYS A 90 -3.95 -8.54 -10.08
C LYS A 90 -5.07 -8.83 -9.08
N PHE A 91 -4.72 -8.91 -7.80
CA PHE A 91 -5.67 -9.17 -6.72
C PHE A 91 -5.81 -7.91 -5.86
N LEU A 92 -6.97 -7.29 -5.97
CA LEU A 92 -7.36 -6.15 -5.16
C LEU A 92 -8.82 -6.32 -4.77
N THR A 93 -9.07 -6.36 -3.47
CA THR A 93 -10.41 -6.49 -2.89
C THR A 93 -10.65 -5.35 -1.93
N VAL A 94 -11.78 -4.68 -2.08
CA VAL A 94 -12.25 -3.65 -1.16
C VAL A 94 -13.41 -4.23 -0.35
N SER A 95 -13.31 -4.14 0.97
CA SER A 95 -14.37 -4.55 1.88
C SER A 95 -15.21 -3.34 2.28
N TYR A 96 -16.49 -3.54 2.42
CA TYR A 96 -17.46 -2.51 2.78
C TYR A 96 -18.22 -2.92 4.04
N ASP A 97 -18.49 -1.94 4.87
CA ASP A 97 -19.41 -2.03 5.98
C ASP A 97 -20.40 -0.87 5.89
N SER A 98 -21.69 -1.19 5.92
CA SER A 98 -22.77 -0.20 5.82
C SER A 98 -22.58 0.77 4.65
N GLN A 99 -22.22 0.23 3.47
CA GLN A 99 -21.93 0.97 2.22
C GLN A 99 -20.73 1.93 2.30
N LYS A 100 -19.87 1.79 3.31
CA LYS A 100 -18.64 2.56 3.44
C LYS A 100 -17.42 1.67 3.26
N VAL A 101 -16.36 2.23 2.70
CA VAL A 101 -15.07 1.53 2.54
C VAL A 101 -14.49 1.21 3.92
N ALA A 102 -14.40 -0.08 4.25
CA ALA A 102 -13.94 -0.56 5.56
C ALA A 102 -12.45 -0.93 5.53
N SER A 103 -12.04 -1.71 4.54
CA SER A 103 -10.64 -2.15 4.38
C SER A 103 -10.32 -2.48 2.93
N VAL A 104 -9.04 -2.61 2.66
CA VAL A 104 -8.52 -3.11 1.38
C VAL A 104 -7.54 -4.23 1.66
N ARG A 105 -7.62 -5.29 0.87
CA ARG A 105 -6.61 -6.34 0.82
C ARG A 105 -6.17 -6.55 -0.62
N MET A 106 -4.86 -6.58 -0.84
CA MET A 106 -4.30 -6.71 -2.17
C MET A 106 -2.94 -7.39 -2.18
N SER A 107 -2.54 -7.86 -3.36
CA SER A 107 -1.15 -8.20 -3.66
C SER A 107 -0.62 -7.17 -4.64
N PRO A 108 0.27 -6.23 -4.23
CA PRO A 108 0.75 -5.14 -5.09
C PRO A 108 1.74 -5.63 -6.16
N GLN A 109 1.31 -6.60 -6.93
CA GLN A 109 2.02 -7.27 -8.02
C GLN A 109 1.03 -7.99 -8.95
N VAL A 110 1.38 -8.16 -10.21
CA VAL A 110 0.54 -8.85 -11.20
C VAL A 110 0.78 -10.36 -11.18
N GLU A 111 2.00 -10.76 -10.91
CA GLU A 111 2.45 -12.16 -10.78
C GLU A 111 3.42 -12.29 -9.61
N THR A 112 3.73 -13.51 -9.22
CA THR A 112 4.74 -13.77 -8.20
C THR A 112 6.10 -13.23 -8.63
N LEU A 113 6.88 -12.72 -7.69
CA LEU A 113 8.14 -12.02 -7.98
C LEU A 113 9.35 -12.80 -7.47
N PRO A 114 10.51 -12.67 -8.11
CA PRO A 114 11.81 -12.97 -7.49
C PRO A 114 12.02 -12.08 -6.25
N LEU A 115 12.90 -12.51 -5.34
CA LEU A 115 13.14 -11.78 -4.07
C LEU A 115 13.51 -10.31 -4.29
N ASP A 116 14.42 -10.03 -5.21
CA ASP A 116 14.90 -8.66 -5.45
C ASP A 116 13.79 -7.72 -5.92
N GLU A 117 12.89 -8.22 -6.76
CA GLU A 117 11.75 -7.45 -7.23
C GLU A 117 10.70 -7.26 -6.13
N ALA A 118 10.46 -8.30 -5.32
CA ALA A 118 9.56 -8.21 -4.18
C ALA A 118 10.07 -7.20 -3.13
N LEU A 119 11.37 -7.21 -2.85
CA LEU A 119 12.00 -6.25 -1.94
C LEU A 119 11.88 -4.81 -2.46
N LYS A 120 12.08 -4.56 -3.76
CA LYS A 120 11.89 -3.22 -4.34
C LYS A 120 10.48 -2.68 -4.07
N VAL A 121 9.45 -3.50 -4.28
CA VAL A 121 8.06 -3.11 -4.04
C VAL A 121 7.84 -2.77 -2.56
N VAL A 122 8.30 -3.63 -1.67
CA VAL A 122 8.09 -3.48 -0.22
C VAL A 122 8.83 -2.27 0.33
N LEU A 123 10.08 -2.08 -0.09
CA LEU A 123 10.90 -0.94 0.35
C LEU A 123 10.31 0.39 -0.13
N ASP A 124 9.80 0.45 -1.36
CA ASP A 124 9.12 1.65 -1.87
C ASP A 124 7.88 1.98 -1.05
N LEU A 125 7.03 1.00 -0.76
CA LEU A 125 5.83 1.19 0.08
C LEU A 125 6.20 1.70 1.47
N GLN A 126 7.16 1.06 2.14
CA GLN A 126 7.62 1.50 3.45
C GLN A 126 8.20 2.92 3.42
N GLN A 127 8.95 3.27 2.36
CA GLN A 127 9.47 4.62 2.19
C GLN A 127 8.36 5.67 1.98
N GLN A 128 7.29 5.33 1.26
CA GLN A 128 6.12 6.20 1.13
C GLN A 128 5.46 6.42 2.49
N TRP A 129 5.29 5.38 3.29
CA TRP A 129 4.72 5.47 4.64
C TRP A 129 5.59 6.30 5.59
N GLU A 130 6.90 6.06 5.61
CA GLU A 130 7.83 6.86 6.43
C GLU A 130 7.75 8.35 6.08
N ARG A 131 7.71 8.70 4.79
CA ARG A 131 7.55 10.09 4.32
C ARG A 131 6.19 10.69 4.72
N GLY A 132 5.13 9.89 4.71
CA GLY A 132 3.80 10.27 5.15
C GLY A 132 3.66 10.40 6.67
N GLY A 133 4.64 9.93 7.46
CA GLY A 133 4.59 9.96 8.93
C GLY A 133 3.90 8.75 9.55
N TRP A 134 3.75 7.66 8.81
CA TRP A 134 3.39 6.38 9.40
C TRP A 134 4.51 5.86 10.28
N THR A 135 4.16 5.18 11.34
CA THR A 135 5.12 4.60 12.28
C THR A 135 4.97 3.08 12.34
N LEU A 136 6.09 2.39 12.51
CA LEU A 136 6.08 0.94 12.72
C LEU A 136 5.32 0.61 14.02
N GLY A 137 4.41 -0.36 13.97
CA GLY A 137 3.67 -0.81 15.13
C GLY A 137 4.60 -1.42 16.18
N ARG A 138 4.41 -1.04 17.44
CA ARG A 138 5.20 -1.55 18.57
C ARG A 138 4.65 -2.90 19.04
N ASN A 139 4.91 -3.96 18.29
CA ASN A 139 4.79 -5.31 18.85
C ASN A 139 6.20 -5.84 19.04
N ASP A 140 6.47 -6.43 20.19
CA ASP A 140 7.80 -6.93 20.56
C ASP A 140 8.38 -7.81 19.43
N GLY A 141 9.55 -7.42 18.94
CA GLY A 141 10.27 -8.13 17.89
C GLY A 141 9.92 -7.80 16.44
N GLN A 142 9.03 -6.85 16.17
CA GLN A 142 8.76 -6.41 14.79
C GLN A 142 9.76 -5.34 14.36
N SER A 143 10.48 -5.62 13.26
CA SER A 143 11.31 -4.67 12.52
C SER A 143 10.70 -4.44 11.14
N LYS A 144 10.96 -3.29 10.55
CA LYS A 144 10.64 -3.07 9.14
C LYS A 144 11.42 -4.08 8.27
N ILE A 145 10.88 -4.38 7.10
CA ILE A 145 11.59 -5.19 6.11
C ILE A 145 12.73 -4.34 5.56
N GLU A 146 13.94 -4.88 5.60
CA GLU A 146 15.16 -4.22 5.11
C GLU A 146 15.87 -5.14 4.12
N ASP A 147 16.65 -4.55 3.22
CA ASP A 147 17.49 -5.30 2.30
C ASP A 147 18.86 -5.59 2.94
N THR A 148 18.84 -6.41 4.00
CA THR A 148 20.03 -6.90 4.70
C THR A 148 20.17 -8.41 4.53
N PRO A 149 21.38 -8.98 4.70
CA PRO A 149 21.56 -10.44 4.64
C PRO A 149 20.62 -11.20 5.58
N GLU A 150 20.41 -10.71 6.80
CA GLU A 150 19.57 -11.34 7.81
C GLU A 150 18.08 -11.31 7.42
N SER A 151 17.61 -10.17 6.89
CA SER A 151 16.24 -10.03 6.39
C SER A 151 15.98 -10.93 5.19
N ARG A 152 16.93 -10.96 4.25
CA ARG A 152 16.86 -11.85 3.08
C ARG A 152 16.82 -13.32 3.49
N GLU A 153 17.65 -13.74 4.44
CA GLU A 153 17.65 -15.11 4.94
C GLU A 153 16.31 -15.51 5.54
N LYS A 154 15.71 -14.64 6.38
CA LYS A 154 14.38 -14.86 6.96
C LYS A 154 13.30 -15.00 5.87
N ILE A 155 13.31 -14.16 4.86
CA ILE A 155 12.35 -14.22 3.75
C ILE A 155 12.58 -15.50 2.94
N MET A 156 13.83 -15.83 2.62
CA MET A 156 14.16 -17.04 1.85
C MET A 156 13.87 -18.34 2.61
N SER A 157 13.89 -18.32 3.93
CA SER A 157 13.48 -19.47 4.76
C SER A 157 11.98 -19.58 4.94
N CYS A 158 11.19 -18.68 4.34
CA CYS A 158 9.73 -18.63 4.46
C CYS A 158 9.23 -18.41 5.91
N MET A 159 10.07 -17.80 6.75
CA MET A 159 9.78 -17.50 8.16
C MET A 159 9.69 -15.97 8.43
N ALA A 160 9.53 -15.17 7.38
CA ALA A 160 9.33 -13.75 7.54
C ALA A 160 7.99 -13.48 8.24
N ASN A 161 7.99 -12.52 9.15
CA ASN A 161 6.79 -12.08 9.84
C ASN A 161 6.23 -10.84 9.16
N PRO A 162 4.89 -10.66 9.15
CA PRO A 162 4.28 -9.45 8.64
C PRO A 162 4.72 -8.24 9.47
N THR A 163 4.85 -7.11 8.82
CA THR A 163 5.10 -5.82 9.48
C THR A 163 3.81 -5.02 9.58
N PHE A 164 3.64 -4.29 10.68
CA PHE A 164 2.47 -3.46 10.91
C PHE A 164 2.88 -2.00 11.01
N TRP A 165 2.24 -1.16 10.20
CA TRP A 165 2.44 0.28 10.21
C TRP A 165 1.17 0.99 10.64
N ARG A 166 1.30 2.10 11.35
CA ARG A 166 0.16 2.77 11.99
C ARG A 166 0.25 4.28 11.87
N VAL A 167 -0.90 4.89 11.67
CA VAL A 167 -1.18 6.27 12.03
C VAL A 167 -2.12 6.21 13.23
N PRO A 168 -1.66 6.61 14.45
CA PRO A 168 -2.42 6.40 15.68
C PRO A 168 -3.87 6.88 15.57
N ARG A 169 -4.81 6.00 15.90
CA ARG A 169 -6.27 6.22 15.86
C ARG A 169 -6.89 6.44 14.49
N LEU A 170 -6.13 6.54 13.42
CA LEU A 170 -6.65 6.78 12.07
C LEU A 170 -6.55 5.54 11.19
N TYR A 171 -5.34 5.01 11.02
CA TYR A 171 -5.06 3.96 10.04
C TYR A 171 -4.10 2.90 10.56
N GLN A 172 -4.23 1.72 10.02
CA GLN A 172 -3.23 0.66 10.15
C GLN A 172 -3.07 -0.06 8.82
N THR A 173 -1.86 -0.52 8.53
CA THR A 173 -1.57 -1.38 7.39
C THR A 173 -0.66 -2.52 7.82
N GLN A 174 -0.91 -3.69 7.24
CA GLN A 174 -0.07 -4.87 7.34
C GLN A 174 0.61 -5.09 6.00
N LEU A 175 1.88 -5.42 6.03
CA LEU A 175 2.67 -5.78 4.86
C LEU A 175 3.42 -7.07 5.13
N ASP A 176 3.33 -8.01 4.21
CA ASP A 176 3.95 -9.33 4.30
C ASP A 176 4.60 -9.73 2.98
N ILE A 177 5.70 -10.50 3.06
CA ILE A 177 6.32 -11.21 1.94
C ILE A 177 6.33 -12.70 2.30
N ALA A 178 5.56 -13.49 1.58
CA ALA A 178 5.50 -14.93 1.77
C ALA A 178 6.11 -15.67 0.58
N CYS A 179 6.76 -16.81 0.85
CA CYS A 179 7.13 -17.76 -0.21
C CYS A 179 5.85 -18.25 -0.89
N PHE A 180 5.91 -18.39 -2.19
CA PHE A 180 4.81 -18.88 -3.00
C PHE A 180 5.29 -19.96 -3.97
N ASP A 181 4.63 -21.12 -3.95
CA ASP A 181 4.86 -22.18 -4.94
C ASP A 181 4.08 -21.82 -6.22
N ASP A 182 4.82 -21.34 -7.21
CA ASP A 182 4.24 -20.89 -8.48
C ASP A 182 4.44 -21.98 -9.55
N GLY A 183 3.37 -22.67 -9.88
CA GLY A 183 3.37 -23.67 -10.94
C GLY A 183 3.78 -23.17 -12.33
N LYS A 184 3.82 -21.85 -12.55
CA LYS A 184 4.33 -21.24 -13.79
C LYS A 184 5.86 -21.12 -13.80
N HIS A 185 6.49 -21.17 -12.63
CA HIS A 185 7.93 -21.05 -12.44
C HIS A 185 8.47 -22.22 -11.61
N PRO A 186 8.36 -23.46 -12.11
CA PRO A 186 8.75 -24.65 -11.35
C PRO A 186 10.24 -24.62 -10.99
N GLY A 187 10.54 -24.84 -9.72
CA GLY A 187 11.92 -24.86 -9.20
C GLY A 187 12.50 -23.48 -8.87
N GLU A 188 11.78 -22.38 -9.14
CA GLU A 188 12.19 -21.05 -8.73
C GLU A 188 11.53 -20.66 -7.41
N LYS A 189 12.29 -20.03 -6.50
CA LYS A 189 11.71 -19.37 -5.33
C LYS A 189 11.01 -18.10 -5.76
N ARG A 190 9.70 -18.06 -5.56
CA ARG A 190 8.86 -16.90 -5.87
C ARG A 190 8.18 -16.41 -4.61
N TYR A 191 7.81 -15.13 -4.63
CA TYR A 191 7.27 -14.44 -3.45
C TYR A 191 5.96 -13.73 -3.80
N LEU A 192 5.04 -13.77 -2.84
CA LEU A 192 3.78 -13.07 -2.87
C LEU A 192 3.79 -11.99 -1.79
N ILE A 193 3.56 -10.75 -2.18
CA ILE A 193 3.39 -9.64 -1.26
C ILE A 193 1.90 -9.53 -0.93
N THR A 194 1.58 -9.37 0.34
CA THR A 194 0.22 -9.06 0.79
C THR A 194 0.23 -7.74 1.54
N LEU A 195 -0.67 -6.85 1.15
CA LEU A 195 -0.94 -5.60 1.82
C LEU A 195 -2.39 -5.57 2.28
N GLU A 196 -2.62 -5.19 3.53
CA GLU A 196 -3.94 -4.92 4.07
C GLU A 196 -3.95 -3.52 4.70
N LEU A 197 -4.94 -2.70 4.34
CA LEU A 197 -5.16 -1.36 4.88
C LEU A 197 -6.53 -1.30 5.53
N SER A 198 -6.61 -0.81 6.77
CA SER A 198 -7.86 -0.68 7.52
C SER A 198 -7.79 0.46 8.55
N ARG A 199 -8.92 0.74 9.19
CA ARG A 199 -8.92 1.48 10.46
C ARG A 199 -8.43 0.58 11.59
N PRO A 200 -7.84 1.13 12.67
CA PRO A 200 -7.40 0.33 13.82
C PRO A 200 -8.59 -0.42 14.46
N TYR A 201 -8.39 -1.68 14.79
CA TYR A 201 -9.37 -2.45 15.56
C TYR A 201 -9.60 -1.80 16.93
N GLY A 202 -10.86 -1.54 17.28
CA GLY A 202 -11.26 -0.98 18.59
C GLY A 202 -11.23 0.54 18.70
N GLY A 203 -11.01 1.26 17.61
CA GLY A 203 -11.25 2.69 17.55
C GLY A 203 -12.77 2.95 17.52
N LYS A 204 -13.43 3.05 18.68
CA LYS A 204 -14.79 3.56 18.75
C LYS A 204 -14.80 4.95 18.13
N GLU A 205 -15.68 5.16 17.15
CA GLU A 205 -16.03 6.51 16.71
C GLU A 205 -16.47 7.31 17.94
N LYS A 206 -15.82 8.42 18.19
CA LYS A 206 -16.10 9.31 19.31
C LYS A 206 -17.40 10.11 19.10
N ASN A 207 -18.39 9.55 18.40
CA ASN A 207 -19.69 10.15 18.10
C ASN A 207 -20.88 9.27 18.51
N GLU A 208 -20.73 8.36 19.46
CA GLU A 208 -21.91 7.91 20.21
C GLU A 208 -22.16 8.91 21.32
N GLU A 209 -23.04 9.87 21.05
CA GLU A 209 -23.79 10.57 22.09
C GLU A 209 -24.31 9.52 23.08
N PRO A 210 -24.11 9.69 24.40
CA PRO A 210 -24.58 8.70 25.36
C PRO A 210 -26.10 8.55 25.21
N SER A 211 -26.52 7.34 24.92
CA SER A 211 -27.93 7.00 24.83
C SER A 211 -28.69 7.54 26.06
N PRO A 212 -29.84 8.19 25.90
CA PRO A 212 -30.62 8.76 27.01
C PRO A 212 -30.95 7.75 28.13
N ASP A 213 -30.92 6.45 27.84
CA ASP A 213 -31.28 5.37 28.79
C ASP A 213 -30.21 5.12 29.87
N SER A 214 -28.99 5.58 29.72
CA SER A 214 -27.94 5.38 30.73
C SER A 214 -28.07 6.34 31.94
N ALA A 215 -28.90 7.38 31.82
CA ALA A 215 -29.18 8.34 32.90
C ALA A 215 -30.25 7.86 33.91
N MET A 216 -31.00 6.83 33.55
CA MET A 216 -32.14 6.36 34.38
C MET A 216 -31.81 5.24 35.39
N GLN A 217 -30.61 4.68 35.36
CA GLN A 217 -30.21 3.58 36.25
C GLN A 217 -29.37 4.00 37.46
N ARG A 218 -29.28 5.30 37.77
CA ARG A 218 -28.65 5.80 39.01
C ARG A 218 -29.63 6.65 39.81
N LYS A 219 -30.65 6.03 40.36
CA LYS A 219 -31.39 6.54 41.52
C LYS A 219 -31.69 5.40 42.47
#